data_340820e66c0e797e91c46e69525f1dc3
#
_entry.id   340820e66c0e797e91c46e69525f1dc3
#
_cell.length_a   1.000
_cell.length_b   1.000
_cell.length_c   1.000
_cell.angle_alpha   90.00
_cell.angle_beta   90.00
_cell.angle_gamma   90.00
#
_symmetry.space_group_name_H-M   'P 1'
#
loop_
_entity.id
_entity.type
_entity.pdbx_description
1 polymer ?
#
loop_
_entity_poly.entity_id
_entity_poly.type
_entity_poly.pdbx_seq_one_letter_code
_entity_poly.pdbx_strand_id
1 'polypeptide(L)'
;NCYVSSIKKTDEFLKRVYDQLEENAKKNHRTFSMIYFSDHGLCHQQDEKNNILLFNQNCFSREHHNIPLFKISSDDMERKEYKVFKSGLNFLEGIANWIGIQNPQLTQTEDLFSNESDKNDFGLQKRIDEKYRKDDDPAIDIRPKH
;
A
#
# COMPACT_ATOMS: atom_id res chain seq x y z
N ASN A 1 -1.69 -6.56 -21.30
CA ASN A 1 -2.57 -6.72 -20.15
C ASN A 1 -2.91 -5.33 -19.56
N CYS A 2 -4.21 -4.95 -19.60
CA CYS A 2 -4.66 -3.63 -19.18
C CYS A 2 -4.29 -3.31 -17.72
N TYR A 3 -4.35 -4.29 -16.81
CA TYR A 3 -4.01 -4.10 -15.42
C TYR A 3 -2.53 -3.72 -15.22
N VAL A 4 -1.61 -4.44 -15.86
CA VAL A 4 -0.18 -4.11 -15.82
C VAL A 4 0.08 -2.73 -16.42
N SER A 5 -0.63 -2.38 -17.49
CA SER A 5 -0.53 -1.03 -18.09
C SER A 5 -1.04 0.05 -17.12
N SER A 6 -2.07 -0.23 -16.35
CA SER A 6 -2.58 0.71 -15.32
C SER A 6 -1.56 0.92 -14.21
N ILE A 7 -0.91 -0.15 -13.73
CA ILE A 7 0.16 -0.04 -12.73
C ILE A 7 1.31 0.82 -13.25
N LYS A 8 1.75 0.59 -14.51
CA LYS A 8 2.81 1.41 -15.12
C LYS A 8 2.43 2.89 -15.21
N LYS A 9 1.17 3.18 -15.58
CA LYS A 9 0.69 4.57 -15.63
C LYS A 9 0.61 5.21 -14.25
N THR A 10 0.26 4.43 -13.22
CA THR A 10 0.29 4.91 -11.83
C THR A 10 1.72 5.25 -11.41
N ASP A 11 2.69 4.38 -11.74
CA ASP A 11 4.10 4.62 -11.46
C ASP A 11 4.62 5.89 -12.16
N GLU A 12 4.32 6.06 -13.45
CA GLU A 12 4.64 7.28 -14.20
C GLU A 12 3.98 8.53 -13.61
N PHE A 13 2.75 8.41 -13.11
CA PHE A 13 2.06 9.50 -12.45
C PHE A 13 2.74 9.88 -11.12
N LEU A 14 3.05 8.88 -10.29
CA LEU A 14 3.73 9.08 -9.02
C LEU A 14 5.11 9.72 -9.22
N LYS A 15 5.84 9.28 -10.25
CA LYS A 15 7.11 9.92 -10.60
C LYS A 15 6.94 11.40 -10.94
N ARG A 16 5.94 11.76 -11.73
CA ARG A 16 5.67 13.18 -12.06
C ARG A 16 5.31 14.00 -10.83
N VAL A 17 4.51 13.44 -9.92
CA VAL A 17 4.18 14.11 -8.64
C VAL A 17 5.45 14.32 -7.82
N TYR A 18 6.29 13.28 -7.71
CA TYR A 18 7.57 13.37 -7.02
C TYR A 18 8.47 14.47 -7.61
N ASP A 19 8.65 14.48 -8.93
CA ASP A 19 9.50 15.45 -9.62
C ASP A 19 9.03 16.90 -9.35
N GLN A 20 7.71 17.14 -9.36
CA GLN A 20 7.13 18.46 -9.04
C GLN A 20 7.33 18.85 -7.58
N LEU A 21 7.18 17.90 -6.65
CA LEU A 21 7.44 18.13 -5.22
C LEU A 21 8.91 18.46 -4.99
N GLU A 22 9.82 17.72 -5.62
CA GLU A 22 11.25 17.95 -5.52
C GLU A 22 11.66 19.32 -6.06
N GLU A 23 11.16 19.72 -7.24
CA GLU A 23 11.42 21.04 -7.82
C GLU A 23 10.90 22.16 -6.91
N ASN A 24 9.67 22.01 -6.39
CA ASN A 24 9.08 22.97 -5.48
C ASN A 24 9.86 23.08 -4.16
N ALA A 25 10.28 21.95 -3.60
CA ALA A 25 11.06 21.88 -2.38
C ALA A 25 12.42 22.59 -2.55
N LYS A 26 13.12 22.32 -3.64
CA LYS A 26 14.38 23.02 -3.98
C LYS A 26 14.20 24.52 -4.11
N LYS A 27 13.16 24.97 -4.82
CA LYS A 27 12.86 26.39 -5.03
C LYS A 27 12.54 27.13 -3.72
N ASN A 28 11.86 26.47 -2.80
CA ASN A 28 11.39 27.08 -1.55
C ASN A 28 12.22 26.70 -0.32
N HIS A 29 13.34 26.00 -0.52
CA HIS A 29 14.21 25.52 0.57
C HIS A 29 13.42 24.74 1.65
N ARG A 30 12.59 23.79 1.22
CA ARG A 30 11.75 22.96 2.08
C ARG A 30 12.01 21.49 1.80
N THR A 31 11.65 20.66 2.77
CA THR A 31 11.50 19.21 2.59
C THR A 31 10.07 18.88 2.18
N PHE A 32 9.88 17.69 1.64
CA PHE A 32 8.54 17.15 1.37
C PHE A 32 8.51 15.66 1.71
N SER A 33 7.30 15.17 1.92
CA SER A 33 7.02 13.74 1.97
C SER A 33 5.77 13.44 1.16
N MET A 34 5.79 12.29 0.50
CA MET A 34 4.67 11.77 -0.28
C MET A 34 4.32 10.38 0.26
N ILE A 35 3.04 10.14 0.52
CA ILE A 35 2.51 8.82 0.87
C ILE A 35 1.65 8.31 -0.28
N TYR A 36 1.81 7.03 -0.59
CA TYR A 36 0.93 6.30 -1.51
C TYR A 36 0.34 5.08 -0.81
N PHE A 37 -0.95 4.89 -1.01
CA PHE A 37 -1.69 3.72 -0.54
C PHE A 37 -2.89 3.45 -1.44
N SER A 38 -3.46 2.24 -1.34
CA SER A 38 -4.72 1.88 -1.97
C SER A 38 -5.80 1.69 -0.91
N ASP A 39 -7.05 1.89 -1.28
CA ASP A 39 -8.23 1.66 -0.42
C ASP A 39 -8.50 0.16 -0.22
N HIS A 40 -8.24 -0.67 -1.24
CA HIS A 40 -8.32 -2.13 -1.18
C HIS A 40 -7.44 -2.77 -2.24
N GLY A 41 -7.20 -4.06 -2.11
CA GLY A 41 -6.57 -4.89 -3.12
C GLY A 41 -7.59 -5.54 -4.06
N LEU A 42 -7.10 -6.37 -4.97
CA LEU A 42 -7.90 -7.16 -5.90
C LEU A 42 -7.38 -8.59 -5.90
N CYS A 43 -8.29 -9.56 -5.88
CA CYS A 43 -7.89 -10.92 -6.21
C CYS A 43 -7.69 -11.09 -7.71
N HIS A 44 -6.93 -12.09 -8.09
CA HIS A 44 -6.72 -12.44 -9.48
C HIS A 44 -7.00 -13.95 -9.69
N GLN A 45 -7.54 -14.26 -10.86
CA GLN A 45 -7.81 -15.63 -11.28
C GLN A 45 -7.29 -15.84 -12.70
N GLN A 46 -6.67 -16.98 -12.93
CA GLN A 46 -6.29 -17.35 -14.28
C GLN A 46 -7.40 -18.19 -14.92
N ASP A 47 -7.94 -17.72 -16.02
CA ASP A 47 -8.78 -18.53 -16.90
C ASP A 47 -7.86 -19.34 -17.83
N GLU A 48 -7.62 -20.60 -17.48
CA GLU A 48 -6.73 -21.48 -18.23
C GLU A 48 -7.21 -21.74 -19.65
N LYS A 49 -8.52 -21.74 -19.90
CA LYS A 49 -9.09 -21.99 -21.24
C LYS A 49 -8.79 -20.86 -22.22
N ASN A 50 -8.84 -19.63 -21.74
CA ASN A 50 -8.65 -18.45 -22.56
C ASN A 50 -7.29 -17.79 -22.36
N ASN A 51 -6.46 -18.33 -21.48
CA ASN A 51 -5.18 -17.75 -21.08
C ASN A 51 -5.32 -16.26 -20.66
N ILE A 52 -6.42 -15.96 -19.99
CA ILE A 52 -6.75 -14.61 -19.53
C ILE A 52 -6.56 -14.53 -18.04
N LEU A 53 -5.92 -13.48 -17.59
CA LEU A 53 -5.83 -13.12 -16.19
C LEU A 53 -6.97 -12.17 -15.85
N LEU A 54 -7.85 -12.61 -14.99
CA LEU A 54 -8.99 -11.83 -14.50
C LEU A 54 -8.63 -11.21 -13.15
N PHE A 55 -8.80 -9.90 -13.04
CA PHE A 55 -8.77 -9.18 -11.77
C PHE A 55 -10.21 -8.86 -11.39
N ASN A 56 -10.65 -9.33 -10.24
CA ASN A 56 -12.07 -9.30 -9.89
C ASN A 56 -12.27 -8.81 -8.46
N GLN A 57 -13.29 -7.99 -8.27
CA GLN A 57 -13.77 -7.59 -6.95
C GLN A 57 -14.68 -8.66 -6.31
N ASN A 58 -15.18 -9.59 -7.10
CA ASN A 58 -16.15 -10.61 -6.66
C ASN A 58 -15.49 -11.91 -6.17
N CYS A 59 -14.20 -12.07 -6.34
CA CYS A 59 -13.47 -13.15 -5.69
C CYS A 59 -12.90 -12.65 -4.36
N PHE A 60 -12.88 -13.53 -3.37
CA PHE A 60 -12.40 -13.20 -2.03
C PHE A 60 -11.12 -13.95 -1.77
N SER A 61 -10.02 -13.23 -1.68
CA SER A 61 -8.71 -13.73 -1.31
C SER A 61 -8.03 -12.80 -0.32
N ARG A 62 -6.91 -13.22 0.25
CA ARG A 62 -6.07 -12.39 1.10
C ARG A 62 -5.62 -11.11 0.38
N GLU A 63 -5.42 -11.17 -0.94
CA GLU A 63 -4.98 -10.05 -1.76
C GLU A 63 -5.95 -8.86 -1.79
N HIS A 64 -7.22 -9.06 -1.41
CA HIS A 64 -8.14 -7.94 -1.18
C HIS A 64 -7.72 -7.05 -0.01
N HIS A 65 -6.99 -7.60 0.94
CA HIS A 65 -6.54 -6.90 2.15
C HIS A 65 -5.09 -6.43 2.06
N ASN A 66 -4.31 -6.99 1.13
CA ASN A 66 -2.93 -6.60 0.91
C ASN A 66 -2.88 -5.40 -0.03
N ILE A 67 -2.52 -4.26 0.52
CA ILE A 67 -2.42 -3.02 -0.23
C ILE A 67 -1.00 -2.46 -0.19
N PRO A 68 -0.55 -1.76 -1.25
CA PRO A 68 0.68 -1.00 -1.16
C PRO A 68 0.51 0.15 -0.17
N LEU A 69 1.47 0.30 0.73
CA LEU A 69 1.63 1.45 1.60
C LEU A 69 3.10 1.83 1.63
N PHE A 70 3.44 3.00 1.12
CA PHE A 70 4.80 3.51 1.23
C PHE A 70 4.84 5.02 1.34
N LYS A 71 5.92 5.53 1.90
CA LYS A 71 6.26 6.94 1.87
C LYS A 71 7.58 7.15 1.14
N ILE A 72 7.72 8.31 0.53
CA ILE A 72 8.97 8.82 0.00
C ILE A 72 9.15 10.23 0.52
N SER A 73 10.28 10.50 1.17
CA SER A 73 10.61 11.83 1.68
C SER A 73 11.91 12.33 1.06
N SER A 74 12.03 13.64 0.89
CA SER A 74 13.23 14.26 0.29
C SER A 74 14.49 14.08 1.12
N ASP A 75 14.35 13.72 2.38
CA ASP A 75 15.42 13.47 3.36
C ASP A 75 15.63 11.98 3.66
N ASP A 76 14.92 11.09 2.96
CA ASP A 76 15.18 9.66 3.07
C ASP A 76 16.58 9.32 2.51
N MET A 77 17.43 8.71 3.34
CA MET A 77 18.81 8.34 2.98
C MET A 77 18.92 6.91 2.46
N GLU A 78 17.92 6.07 2.76
CA GLU A 78 17.91 4.65 2.39
C GLU A 78 16.49 4.13 2.24
N ARG A 79 16.34 3.07 1.45
CA ARG A 79 15.08 2.34 1.38
C ARG A 79 14.96 1.41 2.60
N LYS A 80 13.83 1.49 3.30
CA LYS A 80 13.44 0.57 4.37
C LYS A 80 12.18 -0.19 3.96
N GLU A 81 12.13 -1.45 4.33
CA GLU A 81 10.98 -2.31 4.12
C GLU A 81 10.60 -2.98 5.43
N TYR A 82 9.36 -2.82 5.85
CA TYR A 82 8.82 -3.41 7.07
C TYR A 82 7.82 -4.50 6.71
N LYS A 83 8.03 -5.69 7.26
CA LYS A 83 7.16 -6.87 7.05
C LYS A 83 6.32 -7.13 8.29
N VAL A 84 5.49 -6.15 8.63
CA VAL A 84 4.61 -6.19 9.79
C VAL A 84 3.18 -5.87 9.37
N PHE A 85 2.22 -6.34 10.16
CA PHE A 85 0.83 -6.03 9.90
C PHE A 85 0.51 -4.59 10.30
N LYS A 86 -0.06 -3.84 9.36
CA LYS A 86 -0.62 -2.51 9.57
C LYS A 86 -2.10 -2.54 9.20
N SER A 87 -2.95 -2.11 10.11
CA SER A 87 -4.39 -2.13 9.91
C SER A 87 -4.91 -0.85 9.27
N GLY A 88 -5.70 -0.98 8.22
CA GLY A 88 -6.44 0.16 7.67
C GLY A 88 -7.38 0.84 8.67
N LEU A 89 -7.78 0.13 9.73
CA LEU A 89 -8.60 0.70 10.81
C LEU A 89 -7.84 1.77 11.62
N ASN A 90 -6.51 1.68 11.68
CA ASN A 90 -5.65 2.62 12.38
C ASN A 90 -5.07 3.70 11.45
N PHE A 91 -5.45 3.69 10.18
CA PHE A 91 -4.86 4.55 9.17
C PHE A 91 -5.04 6.05 9.47
N LEU A 92 -6.23 6.45 9.93
CA LEU A 92 -6.50 7.84 10.28
C LEU A 92 -5.58 8.33 11.42
N GLU A 93 -5.44 7.53 12.48
CA GLU A 93 -4.55 7.84 13.59
C GLU A 93 -3.09 7.89 13.14
N GLY A 94 -2.67 6.92 12.36
CA GLY A 94 -1.31 6.86 11.82
C GLY A 94 -0.95 8.05 10.94
N ILE A 95 -1.87 8.50 10.07
CA ILE A 95 -1.67 9.71 9.27
C ILE A 95 -1.64 10.96 10.16
N ALA A 96 -2.58 11.10 11.09
CA ALA A 96 -2.62 12.26 11.99
C ALA A 96 -1.32 12.37 12.80
N ASN A 97 -0.84 11.24 13.33
CA ASN A 97 0.43 11.17 14.04
C ASN A 97 1.61 11.55 13.14
N TRP A 98 1.65 11.01 11.92
CA TRP A 98 2.72 11.29 10.97
C TRP A 98 2.80 12.77 10.56
N ILE A 99 1.66 13.46 10.36
CA ILE A 99 1.62 14.90 10.06
C ILE A 99 1.66 15.80 11.29
N GLY A 100 1.76 15.22 12.50
CA GLY A 100 1.90 15.95 13.75
C GLY A 100 0.59 16.56 14.28
N ILE A 101 -0.58 16.09 13.84
CA ILE A 101 -1.87 16.52 14.37
C ILE A 101 -2.05 15.89 15.76
N GLN A 102 -2.21 16.76 16.76
CA GLN A 102 -2.55 16.36 18.12
C GLN A 102 -4.05 16.54 18.34
N ASN A 103 -4.74 15.45 18.64
CA ASN A 103 -6.16 15.46 18.99
C ASN A 103 -6.39 14.53 20.19
N PRO A 104 -7.06 14.99 21.26
CA PRO A 104 -7.35 14.15 22.44
C PRO A 104 -8.17 12.89 22.13
N GLN A 105 -8.88 12.85 21.01
CA GLN A 105 -9.67 11.69 20.57
C GLN A 105 -8.82 10.65 19.85
N LEU A 106 -7.58 10.98 19.45
CA LEU A 106 -6.65 10.07 18.80
C LEU A 106 -5.63 9.58 19.81
N THR A 107 -5.36 8.28 19.82
CA THR A 107 -4.45 7.66 20.81
C THR A 107 -2.99 8.02 20.57
N GLN A 108 -2.64 8.54 19.39
CA GLN A 108 -1.28 8.93 18.98
C GLN A 108 -0.20 7.83 19.14
N THR A 109 -0.64 6.58 19.17
CA THR A 109 0.26 5.44 19.39
C THR A 109 0.61 4.68 18.11
N GLU A 110 -0.11 4.96 17.01
CA GLU A 110 0.07 4.24 15.77
C GLU A 110 1.09 4.95 14.86
N ASP A 111 2.08 4.18 14.41
CA ASP A 111 3.09 4.62 13.44
C ASP A 111 3.02 3.74 12.21
N LEU A 112 2.55 4.30 11.10
CA LEU A 112 2.40 3.58 9.83
C LEU A 112 3.72 3.08 9.24
N PHE A 113 4.83 3.72 9.59
CA PHE A 113 6.14 3.49 8.97
C PHE A 113 7.19 2.96 9.97
N SER A 114 6.75 2.15 10.91
CA SER A 114 7.61 1.47 11.88
C SER A 114 7.64 -0.04 11.67
N ASN A 115 8.65 -0.69 12.27
CA ASN A 115 8.76 -2.15 12.30
C ASN A 115 7.94 -2.80 13.44
N GLU A 116 6.98 -2.09 14.00
CA GLU A 116 6.08 -2.59 15.02
C GLU A 116 4.71 -2.86 14.42
N SER A 117 4.12 -4.01 14.72
CA SER A 117 2.71 -4.26 14.39
C SER A 117 1.80 -3.32 15.17
N ASP A 118 0.65 -3.01 14.60
CA ASP A 118 -0.35 -2.20 15.28
C ASP A 118 -0.75 -2.84 16.62
N LYS A 119 -0.83 -2.02 17.65
CA LYS A 119 -1.16 -2.48 19.02
C LYS A 119 -2.62 -2.91 19.16
N ASN A 120 -3.48 -2.27 18.39
CA ASN A 120 -4.90 -2.59 18.35
C ASN A 120 -5.40 -2.61 16.90
N ASP A 121 -5.54 -3.79 16.34
CA ASP A 121 -6.09 -4.03 15.01
C ASP A 121 -7.56 -4.49 15.06
N PHE A 122 -8.18 -4.43 16.24
CA PHE A 122 -9.56 -4.90 16.50
C PHE A 122 -9.78 -6.37 16.07
N GLY A 123 -8.72 -7.19 16.11
CA GLY A 123 -8.73 -8.58 15.67
C GLY A 123 -8.82 -8.77 14.17
N LEU A 124 -8.51 -7.75 13.37
CA LEU A 124 -8.61 -7.80 11.91
C LEU A 124 -7.64 -8.83 11.32
N GLN A 125 -6.37 -8.83 11.74
CA GLN A 125 -5.37 -9.79 11.28
C GLN A 125 -5.84 -11.24 11.51
N LYS A 126 -6.31 -11.53 12.71
CA LYS A 126 -6.82 -12.84 13.06
C LYS A 126 -8.00 -13.26 12.17
N ARG A 127 -8.96 -12.36 11.92
CA ARG A 127 -10.11 -12.66 11.04
C ARG A 127 -9.68 -12.91 9.60
N ILE A 128 -8.69 -12.17 9.08
CA ILE A 128 -8.13 -12.41 7.74
C ILE A 128 -7.47 -13.78 7.70
N ASP A 129 -6.62 -14.09 8.68
CA ASP A 129 -5.90 -15.36 8.74
C ASP A 129 -6.83 -16.57 8.90
N GLU A 130 -7.88 -16.46 9.70
CA GLU A 130 -8.90 -17.51 9.87
C GLU A 130 -9.74 -17.71 8.60
N LYS A 131 -10.09 -16.63 7.90
CA LYS A 131 -10.93 -16.67 6.70
C LYS A 131 -10.19 -17.21 5.49
N TYR A 132 -8.97 -16.76 5.27
CA TYR A 132 -8.22 -17.06 4.05
C TYR A 132 -7.10 -18.10 4.27
N ARG A 133 -6.74 -18.39 5.52
CA ARG A 133 -5.71 -19.37 5.92
C ARG A 133 -4.44 -19.30 5.06
N LYS A 134 -4.28 -20.26 4.12
CA LYS A 134 -3.14 -20.37 3.23
C LYS A 134 -3.44 -19.98 1.79
N ASP A 135 -4.62 -19.45 1.51
CA ASP A 135 -5.02 -19.08 0.15
C ASP A 135 -4.41 -17.73 -0.22
N ASP A 136 -3.12 -17.76 -0.48
CA ASP A 136 -2.47 -16.70 -1.23
C ASP A 136 -2.75 -16.95 -2.71
N ASP A 137 -3.20 -15.92 -3.42
CA ASP A 137 -3.32 -16.00 -4.86
C ASP A 137 -1.95 -16.33 -5.45
N PRO A 138 -1.85 -17.24 -6.43
CA PRO A 138 -0.56 -17.64 -6.96
C PRO A 138 0.13 -16.45 -7.61
N ALA A 139 1.44 -16.37 -7.45
CA ALA A 139 2.25 -15.36 -8.14
C ALA A 139 2.09 -15.51 -9.66
N ILE A 140 1.85 -14.38 -10.34
CA ILE A 140 1.64 -14.35 -11.78
C ILE A 140 2.87 -13.78 -12.45
N ASP A 141 3.39 -14.53 -13.43
CA ASP A 141 4.46 -14.05 -14.30
C ASP A 141 3.89 -13.10 -15.37
N ILE A 142 4.17 -11.81 -15.19
CA ILE A 142 3.74 -10.74 -16.10
C ILE A 142 4.74 -10.45 -17.21
N ARG A 143 5.87 -11.15 -17.26
CA ARG A 143 6.89 -10.97 -18.29
C ARG A 143 6.32 -11.38 -19.67
N PRO A 144 6.69 -10.70 -20.75
CA PRO A 144 6.31 -11.13 -22.09
C PRO A 144 6.81 -12.56 -22.33
N LYS A 145 5.92 -13.45 -22.74
CA LYS A 145 6.32 -14.75 -23.28
C LYS A 145 6.87 -14.49 -24.67
N HIS A 146 8.15 -14.73 -24.89
CA HIS A 146 8.82 -14.68 -26.18
C HIS A 146 8.35 -15.82 -27.09
#